data_9a4bd89032304289aae5756bbb1f48d9
#
_entry.id   9a4bd89032304289aae5756bbb1f48d9
#
_cell.length_a   1.000
_cell.length_b   1.000
_cell.length_c   1.000
_cell.angle_alpha   90.00
_cell.angle_beta   90.00
_cell.angle_gamma   90.00
#
_symmetry.space_group_name_H-M   'P 1'
#
loop_
_entity.id
_entity.type
_entity.pdbx_description
1 polymer ?
#
loop_
_entity_poly.entity_id
_entity_poly.type
_entity_poly.pdbx_seq_one_letter_code
_entity_poly.pdbx_strand_id
1 'polypeptide(L)'
;MLITESEANKLGLDLTIEDIKAMENAIFSLTNNHFHLPNYSPIITGIQGKRITFDGVNMFNMHDTVEIVGVQYYDGFHYVTSVGTDWIEIDIPFELEGDVTGSLYLIKFPADVRSGVKKVWKHEQATSDTVGVRNESISRWSVTYEKPSSGRSVNGLPAYLFDFLKPYEKMRWG
;
A
#
# COMPACT_ATOMS: atom_id res chain seq x y z
N MET A 1 -2.58 5.81 -1.69
CA MET A 1 -2.95 4.40 -2.01
C MET A 1 -2.29 3.95 -3.30
N LEU A 2 -1.88 2.68 -3.40
CA LEU A 2 -1.29 2.06 -4.61
C LEU A 2 -2.25 2.08 -5.79
N ILE A 3 -3.48 1.64 -5.54
CA ILE A 3 -4.58 1.53 -6.49
C ILE A 3 -5.90 1.62 -5.72
N THR A 4 -6.93 2.15 -6.32
CA THR A 4 -8.29 2.09 -5.73
C THR A 4 -9.01 0.81 -6.15
N GLU A 5 -10.00 0.35 -5.39
CA GLU A 5 -10.84 -0.79 -5.79
C GLU A 5 -11.48 -0.56 -7.16
N SER A 6 -11.91 0.68 -7.46
CA SER A 6 -12.46 1.03 -8.78
C SER A 6 -11.44 0.87 -9.92
N GLU A 7 -10.17 1.21 -9.67
CA GLU A 7 -9.09 0.98 -10.65
C GLU A 7 -8.76 -0.51 -10.77
N ALA A 8 -8.78 -1.28 -9.66
CA ALA A 8 -8.58 -2.72 -9.65
C ALA A 8 -9.65 -3.43 -10.51
N ASN A 9 -10.91 -3.10 -10.27
CA ASN A 9 -12.05 -3.65 -11.02
C ASN A 9 -11.95 -3.35 -12.53
N LYS A 10 -11.51 -2.14 -12.93
CA LYS A 10 -11.28 -1.80 -14.35
C LYS A 10 -10.17 -2.64 -14.99
N LEU A 11 -9.24 -3.15 -14.19
CA LEU A 11 -8.15 -4.03 -14.65
C LEU A 11 -8.53 -5.51 -14.60
N GLY A 12 -9.75 -5.84 -14.15
CA GLY A 12 -10.21 -7.23 -13.97
C GLY A 12 -9.58 -7.91 -12.75
N LEU A 13 -9.10 -7.14 -11.79
CA LEU A 13 -8.54 -7.63 -10.53
C LEU A 13 -9.62 -7.59 -9.46
N ASP A 14 -9.91 -8.73 -8.84
CA ASP A 14 -10.83 -8.85 -7.71
C ASP A 14 -10.03 -8.63 -6.41
N LEU A 15 -9.84 -7.36 -6.05
CA LEU A 15 -9.06 -6.95 -4.87
C LEU A 15 -9.95 -6.20 -3.88
N THR A 16 -9.83 -6.59 -2.63
CA THR A 16 -10.42 -5.87 -1.51
C THR A 16 -9.51 -4.75 -1.02
N ILE A 17 -10.03 -3.85 -0.21
CA ILE A 17 -9.22 -2.81 0.44
C ILE A 17 -8.13 -3.42 1.34
N GLU A 18 -8.42 -4.56 1.96
CA GLU A 18 -7.48 -5.30 2.81
C GLU A 18 -6.30 -5.85 1.99
N ASP A 19 -6.53 -6.36 0.78
CA ASP A 19 -5.46 -6.82 -0.12
C ASP A 19 -4.54 -5.68 -0.53
N ILE A 20 -5.13 -4.52 -0.81
CA ILE A 20 -4.38 -3.31 -1.16
C ILE A 20 -3.52 -2.84 0.02
N LYS A 21 -4.10 -2.81 1.24
CA LYS A 21 -3.39 -2.47 2.49
C LYS A 21 -2.26 -3.45 2.78
N ALA A 22 -2.50 -4.74 2.62
CA ALA A 22 -1.49 -5.78 2.83
C ALA A 22 -0.30 -5.60 1.88
N MET A 23 -0.56 -5.27 0.62
CA MET A 23 0.49 -4.99 -0.36
C MET A 23 1.27 -3.72 -0.04
N GLU A 24 0.61 -2.63 0.39
CA GLU A 24 1.29 -1.41 0.83
C GLU A 24 2.23 -1.68 2.00
N ASN A 25 1.77 -2.40 3.02
CA ASN A 25 2.58 -2.79 4.17
C ASN A 25 3.77 -3.68 3.77
N ALA A 26 3.58 -4.61 2.84
CA ALA A 26 4.67 -5.42 2.31
C ALA A 26 5.74 -4.55 1.61
N ILE A 27 5.33 -3.57 0.82
CA ILE A 27 6.23 -2.63 0.15
C ILE A 27 7.01 -1.80 1.16
N PHE A 28 6.35 -1.22 2.18
CA PHE A 28 7.03 -0.46 3.23
C PHE A 28 8.05 -1.33 3.97
N SER A 29 7.69 -2.58 4.28
CA SER A 29 8.58 -3.54 4.95
C SER A 29 9.78 -3.93 4.09
N LEU A 30 9.58 -4.19 2.80
CA LEU A 30 10.62 -4.59 1.86
C LEU A 30 11.60 -3.46 1.58
N THR A 31 11.09 -2.24 1.40
CA THR A 31 11.89 -1.10 0.98
C THR A 31 12.45 -0.28 2.14
N ASN A 32 11.92 -0.45 3.35
CA ASN A 32 12.16 0.47 4.47
C ASN A 32 11.94 1.95 4.08
N ASN A 33 10.98 2.20 3.20
CA ASN A 33 10.68 3.49 2.61
C ASN A 33 9.19 3.73 2.62
N HIS A 34 8.75 4.80 3.24
CA HIS A 34 7.33 5.14 3.38
C HIS A 34 6.80 6.00 2.22
N PHE A 35 7.65 6.36 1.26
CA PHE A 35 7.27 7.12 0.06
C PHE A 35 6.54 8.43 0.36
N HIS A 36 6.99 9.13 1.41
CA HIS A 36 6.46 10.45 1.75
C HIS A 36 6.58 11.41 0.57
N LEU A 37 5.53 12.21 0.32
CA LEU A 37 5.62 13.31 -0.62
C LEU A 37 6.65 14.32 -0.11
N PRO A 38 7.73 14.62 -0.87
CA PRO A 38 8.77 15.54 -0.41
C PRO A 38 8.21 16.95 -0.13
N ASN A 39 8.72 17.58 0.93
CA ASN A 39 8.37 18.95 1.33
C ASN A 39 6.87 19.16 1.65
N TYR A 40 6.16 18.10 1.98
CA TYR A 40 4.76 18.18 2.39
C TYR A 40 4.53 17.35 3.65
N SER A 41 4.43 18.02 4.79
CA SER A 41 4.14 17.42 6.10
C SER A 41 3.39 18.42 6.96
N PRO A 42 2.08 18.63 6.74
CA PRO A 42 1.26 19.53 7.55
C PRO A 42 1.26 19.07 9.01
N ILE A 43 1.18 20.04 9.92
CA ILE A 43 1.16 19.81 11.35
C ILE A 43 -0.29 19.57 11.78
N ILE A 44 -0.53 18.47 12.49
CA ILE A 44 -1.81 18.15 13.09
C ILE A 44 -2.06 19.14 14.23
N THR A 45 -3.24 19.75 14.24
CA THR A 45 -3.66 20.73 15.26
C THR A 45 -4.80 20.22 16.14
N GLY A 46 -5.51 19.17 15.71
CA GLY A 46 -6.58 18.57 16.51
C GLY A 46 -7.14 17.29 15.90
N ILE A 47 -7.80 16.51 16.77
CA ILE A 47 -8.43 15.25 16.40
C ILE A 47 -9.83 15.23 17.03
N GLN A 48 -10.84 14.83 16.22
CA GLN A 48 -12.20 14.62 16.68
C GLN A 48 -12.86 13.46 15.91
N GLY A 49 -13.19 12.39 16.60
CA GLY A 49 -13.78 11.19 16.00
C GLY A 49 -12.86 10.57 14.96
N LYS A 50 -13.20 10.68 13.68
CA LYS A 50 -12.35 10.25 12.55
C LYS A 50 -11.59 11.41 11.89
N ARG A 51 -11.86 12.63 12.34
CA ARG A 51 -11.38 13.86 11.72
C ARG A 51 -10.05 14.29 12.33
N ILE A 52 -9.13 14.63 11.44
CA ILE A 52 -7.84 15.25 11.75
C ILE A 52 -7.88 16.66 11.15
N THR A 53 -7.70 17.67 11.97
CA THR A 53 -7.46 19.05 11.53
C THR A 53 -5.96 19.31 11.49
N PHE A 54 -5.52 20.09 10.52
CA PHE A 54 -4.10 20.39 10.34
C PHE A 54 -3.90 21.80 9.79
N ASP A 55 -2.71 22.33 10.01
CA ASP A 55 -2.30 23.62 9.48
C ASP A 55 -1.57 23.43 8.13
N GLY A 56 -1.91 24.30 7.16
CA GLY A 56 -1.30 24.31 5.84
C GLY A 56 -2.27 24.06 4.69
N VAL A 57 -1.72 23.97 3.49
CA VAL A 57 -2.50 23.72 2.26
C VAL A 57 -2.88 22.24 2.20
N ASN A 58 -4.17 21.98 1.96
CA ASN A 58 -4.63 20.60 1.80
C ASN A 58 -4.28 20.05 0.41
N MET A 59 -3.43 19.02 0.36
CA MET A 59 -3.06 18.27 -0.85
C MET A 59 -3.57 16.83 -0.84
N PHE A 60 -4.37 16.46 0.17
CA PHE A 60 -4.95 15.12 0.28
C PHE A 60 -6.15 14.94 -0.63
N ASN A 61 -6.34 13.72 -1.10
CA ASN A 61 -7.53 13.30 -1.82
C ASN A 61 -8.16 12.09 -1.13
N MET A 62 -9.44 11.85 -1.41
CA MET A 62 -10.10 10.62 -0.99
C MET A 62 -9.30 9.40 -1.49
N HIS A 63 -9.19 8.39 -0.65
CA HIS A 63 -8.40 7.17 -0.86
C HIS A 63 -6.86 7.35 -0.85
N ASP A 64 -6.34 8.52 -0.51
CA ASP A 64 -4.90 8.64 -0.27
C ASP A 64 -4.51 7.84 0.99
N THR A 65 -3.30 7.27 0.96
CA THR A 65 -2.65 6.72 2.15
C THR A 65 -1.88 7.83 2.83
N VAL A 66 -2.03 7.94 4.14
CA VAL A 66 -1.32 8.90 4.98
C VAL A 66 -0.60 8.18 6.12
N GLU A 67 0.47 8.76 6.60
CA GLU A 67 1.13 8.34 7.83
C GLU A 67 1.01 9.44 8.88
N ILE A 68 0.58 9.06 10.08
CA ILE A 68 0.55 9.91 11.28
C ILE A 68 1.79 9.62 12.09
N VAL A 69 2.49 10.66 12.54
CA VAL A 69 3.69 10.55 13.37
C VAL A 69 3.63 11.55 14.50
N GLY A 70 3.90 11.06 15.71
CA GLY A 70 3.98 11.89 16.93
C GLY A 70 2.67 12.08 17.67
N VAL A 71 1.63 11.31 17.33
CA VAL A 71 0.33 11.30 18.02
C VAL A 71 0.15 10.03 18.84
N GLN A 72 1.21 9.52 19.44
CA GLN A 72 1.22 8.35 20.31
C GLN A 72 0.52 7.12 19.71
N TYR A 73 -0.62 6.71 20.28
CA TYR A 73 -1.37 5.50 19.90
C TYR A 73 -1.91 5.51 18.46
N TYR A 74 -1.85 6.65 17.76
CA TYR A 74 -2.38 6.79 16.40
C TYR A 74 -1.30 6.88 15.33
N ASP A 75 -0.03 6.75 15.74
CA ASP A 75 1.07 6.69 14.80
C ASP A 75 0.92 5.47 13.87
N GLY A 76 1.11 5.68 12.57
CA GLY A 76 1.03 4.64 11.56
C GLY A 76 0.29 5.06 10.29
N PHE A 77 -0.02 4.05 9.47
CA PHE A 77 -0.65 4.25 8.18
C PHE A 77 -2.17 4.19 8.27
N HIS A 78 -2.82 5.17 7.64
CA HIS A 78 -4.27 5.32 7.60
C HIS A 78 -4.73 5.69 6.19
N TYR A 79 -6.03 5.55 5.93
CA TYR A 79 -6.62 5.83 4.62
C TYR A 79 -7.64 6.96 4.72
N VAL A 80 -7.50 7.93 3.82
CA VAL A 80 -8.40 9.10 3.76
C VAL A 80 -9.76 8.67 3.23
N THR A 81 -10.80 8.90 4.02
CA THR A 81 -12.20 8.60 3.67
C THR A 81 -13.00 9.85 3.27
N SER A 82 -12.57 11.01 3.74
CA SER A 82 -13.20 12.29 3.39
C SER A 82 -12.17 13.43 3.48
N VAL A 83 -12.41 14.51 2.74
CA VAL A 83 -11.48 15.64 2.64
C VAL A 83 -12.26 16.96 2.74
N GLY A 84 -11.77 17.86 3.59
CA GLY A 84 -12.26 19.26 3.68
C GLY A 84 -11.17 20.26 3.31
N THR A 85 -11.32 21.50 3.75
CA THR A 85 -10.37 22.56 3.45
C THR A 85 -9.07 22.41 4.28
N ASP A 86 -9.21 22.15 5.57
CA ASP A 86 -8.17 22.11 6.59
C ASP A 86 -8.23 20.84 7.46
N TRP A 87 -8.94 19.81 6.97
CA TRP A 87 -9.13 18.55 7.65
C TRP A 87 -9.25 17.38 6.66
N ILE A 88 -8.97 16.19 7.17
CA ILE A 88 -9.30 14.91 6.53
C ILE A 88 -10.02 14.01 7.55
N GLU A 89 -10.77 13.04 7.05
CA GLU A 89 -11.22 11.90 7.85
C GLU A 89 -10.46 10.63 7.43
N ILE A 90 -10.19 9.76 8.40
CA ILE A 90 -9.48 8.49 8.18
C ILE A 90 -10.40 7.29 8.47
N ASP A 91 -9.95 6.13 8.08
CA ASP A 91 -10.70 4.87 8.13
C ASP A 91 -10.98 4.35 9.56
N ILE A 92 -10.23 4.80 10.57
CA ILE A 92 -10.46 4.43 11.97
C ILE A 92 -10.86 5.64 12.82
N PRO A 93 -11.71 5.45 13.84
CA PRO A 93 -12.01 6.50 14.80
C PRO A 93 -10.88 6.64 15.83
N PHE A 94 -10.69 7.86 16.31
CA PHE A 94 -9.85 8.15 17.46
C PHE A 94 -10.65 8.01 18.76
N GLU A 95 -10.08 7.35 19.76
CA GLU A 95 -10.69 7.25 21.10
C GLU A 95 -10.42 8.50 21.94
N LEU A 96 -9.29 9.18 21.69
CA LEU A 96 -8.91 10.44 22.35
C LEU A 96 -9.14 11.60 21.39
N GLU A 97 -9.84 12.60 21.88
CA GLU A 97 -10.15 13.81 21.13
C GLU A 97 -9.49 15.02 21.81
N GLY A 98 -9.14 16.02 21.03
CA GLY A 98 -8.59 17.28 21.54
C GLY A 98 -7.50 17.86 20.66
N ASP A 99 -6.85 18.87 21.24
CA ASP A 99 -5.70 19.52 20.63
C ASP A 99 -4.48 18.60 20.80
N VAL A 100 -3.99 18.11 19.68
CA VAL A 100 -2.79 17.26 19.61
C VAL A 100 -1.82 17.83 18.58
N THR A 101 -0.56 17.57 18.78
CA THR A 101 0.48 17.97 17.83
C THR A 101 1.18 16.75 17.29
N GLY A 102 1.27 16.66 15.98
CA GLY A 102 1.95 15.60 15.26
C GLY A 102 2.18 16.01 13.82
N SER A 103 2.71 15.12 13.01
CA SER A 103 2.94 15.34 11.59
C SER A 103 2.08 14.38 10.78
N LEU A 104 1.54 14.88 9.68
CA LEU A 104 0.76 14.11 8.72
C LEU A 104 1.53 14.03 7.40
N TYR A 105 1.88 12.84 6.97
CA TYR A 105 2.62 12.61 5.74
C TYR A 105 1.73 11.99 4.67
N LEU A 106 1.73 12.60 3.48
CA LEU A 106 1.07 12.04 2.32
C LEU A 106 1.97 11.01 1.63
N ILE A 107 1.46 9.80 1.44
CA ILE A 107 2.18 8.72 0.74
C ILE A 107 1.92 8.82 -0.76
N LYS A 108 2.99 8.89 -1.56
CA LYS A 108 2.91 8.91 -3.02
C LYS A 108 3.83 7.86 -3.62
N PHE A 109 3.25 6.74 -4.04
CA PHE A 109 4.00 5.70 -4.73
C PHE A 109 4.41 6.15 -6.15
N PRO A 110 5.68 5.94 -6.55
CA PRO A 110 6.13 6.16 -7.91
C PRO A 110 5.33 5.34 -8.95
N ALA A 111 5.28 5.83 -10.17
CA ALA A 111 4.48 5.20 -11.22
C ALA A 111 4.96 3.78 -11.58
N ASP A 112 6.26 3.54 -11.53
CA ASP A 112 6.87 2.23 -11.76
C ASP A 112 6.57 1.24 -10.63
N VAL A 113 6.55 1.69 -9.36
CA VAL A 113 6.09 0.89 -8.21
C VAL A 113 4.63 0.48 -8.42
N ARG A 114 3.75 1.43 -8.72
CA ARG A 114 2.33 1.15 -9.02
C ARG A 114 2.17 0.19 -10.21
N SER A 115 2.96 0.34 -11.25
CA SER A 115 2.96 -0.55 -12.42
C SER A 115 3.46 -1.95 -12.08
N GLY A 116 4.52 -2.05 -11.28
CA GLY A 116 5.09 -3.32 -10.81
C GLY A 116 4.07 -4.12 -10.01
N VAL A 117 3.43 -3.49 -9.04
CA VAL A 117 2.39 -4.13 -8.21
C VAL A 117 1.20 -4.63 -9.04
N LYS A 118 0.74 -3.85 -10.03
CA LYS A 118 -0.32 -4.32 -10.93
C LYS A 118 0.07 -5.60 -11.70
N LYS A 119 1.35 -5.76 -12.05
CA LYS A 119 1.85 -6.99 -12.68
C LYS A 119 1.92 -8.15 -11.70
N VAL A 120 2.29 -7.89 -10.44
CA VAL A 120 2.29 -8.91 -9.37
C VAL A 120 0.89 -9.47 -9.18
N TRP A 121 -0.12 -8.63 -9.00
CA TRP A 121 -1.51 -9.07 -8.83
C TRP A 121 -2.05 -9.84 -10.05
N LYS A 122 -1.75 -9.37 -11.27
CA LYS A 122 -2.12 -10.12 -12.49
C LYS A 122 -1.45 -11.49 -12.57
N HIS A 123 -0.20 -11.60 -12.14
CA HIS A 123 0.50 -12.87 -12.07
C HIS A 123 -0.14 -13.79 -11.03
N GLU A 124 -0.47 -13.29 -9.85
CA GLU A 124 -1.15 -14.03 -8.79
C GLU A 124 -2.49 -14.57 -9.28
N GLN A 125 -3.32 -13.73 -9.89
CA GLN A 125 -4.60 -14.13 -10.46
C GLN A 125 -4.46 -15.19 -11.55
N ALA A 126 -3.48 -15.05 -12.44
CA ALA A 126 -3.24 -16.03 -13.51
C ALA A 126 -2.71 -17.38 -13.01
N THR A 127 -2.08 -17.40 -11.83
CA THR A 127 -1.48 -18.61 -11.25
C THR A 127 -2.35 -19.26 -10.18
N SER A 128 -3.37 -18.57 -9.68
CA SER A 128 -4.26 -19.08 -8.62
C SER A 128 -4.91 -20.41 -8.98
N ASP A 129 -5.34 -20.57 -10.23
CA ASP A 129 -6.01 -21.78 -10.72
C ASP A 129 -5.04 -22.95 -10.98
N THR A 130 -3.73 -22.68 -11.01
CA THR A 130 -2.68 -23.66 -11.30
C THR A 130 -1.87 -24.07 -10.07
N VAL A 131 -2.22 -23.58 -8.90
CA VAL A 131 -1.55 -23.92 -7.65
C VAL A 131 -1.70 -25.41 -7.35
N GLY A 132 -0.58 -26.14 -7.33
CA GLY A 132 -0.55 -27.58 -7.12
C GLY A 132 -0.47 -28.42 -8.41
N VAL A 133 -0.68 -27.86 -9.58
CA VAL A 133 -0.49 -28.53 -10.86
C VAL A 133 0.98 -28.48 -11.24
N ARG A 134 1.64 -29.63 -11.32
CA ARG A 134 3.06 -29.73 -11.75
C ARG A 134 3.20 -29.78 -13.27
N ASN A 135 2.32 -30.51 -13.92
CA ASN A 135 2.30 -30.66 -15.37
C ASN A 135 0.86 -30.74 -15.85
N GLU A 136 0.56 -29.99 -16.87
CA GLU A 136 -0.68 -30.13 -17.61
C GLU A 136 -0.35 -30.60 -19.03
N SER A 137 -0.97 -31.69 -19.47
CA SER A 137 -0.76 -32.27 -20.79
C SER A 137 -2.08 -32.33 -21.52
N ILE A 138 -2.23 -31.53 -22.58
CA ILE A 138 -3.38 -31.55 -23.46
C ILE A 138 -2.89 -32.00 -24.84
N SER A 139 -3.21 -33.25 -25.20
CA SER A 139 -2.87 -33.83 -26.50
C SER A 139 -1.34 -33.89 -26.74
N ARG A 140 -0.78 -33.10 -27.66
CA ARG A 140 0.66 -33.05 -27.97
C ARG A 140 1.42 -31.92 -27.30
N TRP A 141 0.79 -31.14 -26.44
CA TRP A 141 1.39 -30.04 -25.75
C TRP A 141 1.53 -30.37 -24.26
N SER A 142 2.72 -30.23 -23.72
CA SER A 142 2.94 -30.27 -22.28
C SER A 142 3.38 -28.90 -21.79
N VAL A 143 2.73 -28.40 -20.76
CA VAL A 143 3.13 -27.18 -20.07
C VAL A 143 3.72 -27.58 -18.72
N THR A 144 4.97 -27.23 -18.50
CA THR A 144 5.64 -27.41 -17.20
C THR A 144 5.61 -26.10 -16.47
N TYR A 145 4.91 -26.05 -15.34
CA TYR A 145 4.93 -24.88 -14.46
C TYR A 145 6.17 -24.96 -13.59
N GLU A 146 6.97 -23.89 -13.62
CA GLU A 146 8.11 -23.79 -12.71
C GLU A 146 7.62 -23.82 -11.26
N LYS A 147 8.25 -24.68 -10.45
CA LYS A 147 8.07 -24.56 -9.00
C LYS A 147 8.47 -23.16 -8.60
N PRO A 148 7.75 -22.51 -7.65
CA PRO A 148 8.34 -21.40 -6.92
C PRO A 148 9.69 -21.95 -6.44
N SER A 149 10.77 -21.48 -7.06
CA SER A 149 12.12 -21.91 -6.67
C SER A 149 12.22 -21.76 -5.16
N SER A 150 13.00 -22.61 -4.50
CA SER A 150 13.27 -22.59 -3.06
C SER A 150 13.95 -21.29 -2.58
N GLY A 151 13.79 -20.20 -3.32
CA GLY A 151 14.13 -18.84 -3.03
C GLY A 151 13.07 -18.15 -2.16
N ARG A 152 13.49 -17.10 -1.50
CA ARG A 152 12.66 -16.28 -0.62
C ARG A 152 11.32 -15.95 -1.26
N SER A 153 10.26 -16.09 -0.48
CA SER A 153 8.90 -15.67 -0.87
C SER A 153 8.47 -14.44 -0.07
N VAL A 154 7.63 -13.61 -0.67
CA VAL A 154 6.97 -12.46 -0.04
C VAL A 154 5.47 -12.70 -0.15
N ASN A 155 4.78 -12.82 0.98
CA ASN A 155 3.35 -13.14 1.02
C ASN A 155 2.94 -14.34 0.16
N GLY A 156 3.79 -15.37 0.10
CA GLY A 156 3.56 -16.56 -0.71
C GLY A 156 3.93 -16.43 -2.19
N LEU A 157 4.27 -15.25 -2.67
CA LEU A 157 4.69 -14.98 -4.04
C LEU A 157 6.22 -15.05 -4.19
N PRO A 158 6.75 -15.45 -5.35
CA PRO A 158 8.18 -15.45 -5.61
C PRO A 158 8.82 -14.08 -5.43
N ALA A 159 9.94 -14.00 -4.70
CA ALA A 159 10.58 -12.72 -4.37
C ALA A 159 11.03 -11.92 -5.60
N TYR A 160 11.38 -12.58 -6.70
CA TYR A 160 11.79 -11.90 -7.95
C TYR A 160 10.70 -11.00 -8.54
N LEU A 161 9.42 -11.28 -8.23
CA LEU A 161 8.30 -10.42 -8.67
C LEU A 161 8.38 -9.02 -8.05
N PHE A 162 9.14 -8.85 -6.98
CA PHE A 162 9.33 -7.59 -6.26
C PHE A 162 10.65 -6.91 -6.58
N ASP A 163 11.43 -7.40 -7.57
CA ASP A 163 12.74 -6.84 -7.94
C ASP A 163 12.66 -5.36 -8.38
N PHE A 164 11.51 -4.90 -8.84
CA PHE A 164 11.27 -3.50 -9.17
C PHE A 164 11.33 -2.56 -7.95
N LEU A 165 11.27 -3.10 -6.73
CA LEU A 165 11.39 -2.33 -5.48
C LEU A 165 12.84 -2.04 -5.07
N LYS A 166 13.82 -2.80 -5.58
CA LYS A 166 15.24 -2.66 -5.22
C LYS A 166 15.78 -1.23 -5.28
N PRO A 167 15.45 -0.41 -6.29
CA PRO A 167 15.92 0.98 -6.34
C PRO A 167 15.39 1.87 -5.21
N TYR A 168 14.36 1.41 -4.51
CA TYR A 168 13.68 2.17 -3.45
C TYR A 168 14.05 1.71 -2.04
N GLU A 169 14.86 0.64 -1.92
CA GLU A 169 15.31 0.14 -0.63
C GLU A 169 16.18 1.16 0.08
N LYS A 170 15.81 1.50 1.32
CA LYS A 170 16.62 2.34 2.20
C LYS A 170 17.35 1.48 3.22
N MET A 171 18.59 1.88 3.54
CA MET A 171 19.35 1.20 4.58
C MET A 171 18.62 1.30 5.92
N ARG A 172 18.59 0.19 6.65
CA ARG A 172 18.19 0.17 8.06
C ARG A 172 19.42 0.51 8.88
N TRP A 173 19.41 1.65 9.53
CA TRP A 173 20.39 1.96 10.56
C TRP A 173 19.93 1.21 11.81
N GLY A 174 20.73 0.24 12.27
CA GLY A 174 20.51 -0.49 13.52
C GLY A 174 20.91 0.33 14.74
#